data_0339ec260bcb1b279dbd4edbf085ec12
#
_entry.id   0339ec260bcb1b279dbd4edbf085ec12
#
_cell.length_a   1.000
_cell.length_b   1.000
_cell.length_c   1.000
_cell.angle_alpha   90.00
_cell.angle_beta   90.00
_cell.angle_gamma   90.00
#
_symmetry.space_group_name_H-M   'P 1'
#
loop_
_entity.id
_entity.type
_entity.pdbx_description
1 polymer ?
#
loop_
_entity_poly.entity_id
_entity_poly.type
_entity_poly.pdbx_seq_one_letter_code
_entity_poly.pdbx_strand_id
1 'polypeptide(L)'
;VKEIYVTLSGNDFCEVVDEPSTDQLTDRLADLGIRVPEGHRGEINLGIQPWFDRVSKIIERGFLITIDYGYEGDPYYQNRPNGTLQTYWHHTQGATPYTNVGKQDITAHVEFTSVINIGRAFGFQPLTFMTQGQYLKNLGIDGWIGNLRRSEYVPQEKEANLFGMRDLIRPDGLGAFKVLIQYKGADLGGRDPLPTGIPLSEQHPPVLNDRHLELALARYPDSLSGFQSLWPWGSTPEDSATLSEPEDSASNGV
;
A
#
# COMPACT_ATOMS: atom_id res chain seq x y z
N VAL A 1 19.63 11.98 -17.06
CA VAL A 1 19.20 10.82 -16.24
C VAL A 1 20.36 9.85 -16.16
N LYS A 2 20.55 9.25 -15.02
CA LYS A 2 21.48 8.15 -14.77
C LYS A 2 20.72 7.05 -14.09
N GLU A 3 21.16 5.80 -14.25
CA GLU A 3 20.54 4.65 -13.59
C GLU A 3 21.45 4.14 -12.46
N ILE A 4 20.81 3.66 -11.38
CA ILE A 4 21.53 3.04 -10.27
C ILE A 4 21.51 1.54 -10.45
N TYR A 5 22.67 0.97 -10.63
CA TYR A 5 22.91 -0.46 -10.73
C TYR A 5 23.38 -1.02 -9.40
N VAL A 6 23.04 -2.27 -9.13
CA VAL A 6 23.52 -2.99 -7.97
C VAL A 6 24.58 -3.99 -8.41
N THR A 7 25.74 -3.96 -7.76
CA THR A 7 26.86 -4.87 -7.99
C THR A 7 27.39 -5.43 -6.69
N LEU A 8 28.42 -6.26 -6.76
CA LEU A 8 29.11 -6.83 -5.60
C LEU A 8 30.48 -6.18 -5.41
N SER A 9 30.78 -5.80 -4.18
CA SER A 9 32.11 -5.44 -3.71
C SER A 9 32.53 -6.43 -2.61
N GLY A 10 33.32 -7.44 -2.97
CA GLY A 10 33.53 -8.59 -2.10
C GLY A 10 32.22 -9.39 -1.93
N ASN A 11 31.72 -9.50 -0.71
CA ASN A 11 30.45 -10.18 -0.38
C ASN A 11 29.28 -9.21 -0.17
N ASP A 12 29.51 -7.92 -0.29
CA ASP A 12 28.51 -6.90 -0.01
C ASP A 12 27.93 -6.31 -1.30
N PHE A 13 26.65 -6.01 -1.31
CA PHE A 13 26.03 -5.26 -2.40
C PHE A 13 26.42 -3.79 -2.32
N CYS A 14 26.73 -3.20 -3.48
CA CYS A 14 26.99 -1.78 -3.61
C CYS A 14 26.30 -1.21 -4.84
N GLU A 15 26.10 0.10 -4.84
CA GLU A 15 25.49 0.83 -5.94
C GLU A 15 26.55 1.42 -6.87
N VAL A 16 26.28 1.37 -8.17
CA VAL A 16 27.05 2.04 -9.21
C VAL A 16 26.08 2.87 -10.05
N VAL A 17 26.44 4.12 -10.29
CA VAL A 17 25.66 5.04 -11.13
C VAL A 17 26.26 5.07 -12.54
N ASP A 18 25.45 4.74 -13.53
CA ASP A 18 25.89 4.69 -14.93
C ASP A 18 24.80 5.17 -15.90
N GLU A 19 25.03 5.05 -17.21
CA GLU A 19 24.04 5.39 -18.23
C GLU A 19 22.79 4.49 -18.12
N PRO A 20 21.62 5.00 -18.51
CA PRO A 20 20.39 4.21 -18.49
C PRO A 20 20.48 2.95 -19.34
N SER A 21 19.98 1.83 -18.84
CA SER A 21 19.88 0.55 -19.57
C SER A 21 18.92 0.61 -20.76
N THR A 22 18.03 1.58 -20.76
CA THR A 22 17.01 1.80 -21.80
C THR A 22 16.58 3.25 -21.84
N ASP A 23 16.28 3.74 -23.04
CA ASP A 23 15.74 5.08 -23.26
C ASP A 23 14.35 5.26 -22.63
N GLN A 24 13.62 4.16 -22.35
CA GLN A 24 12.30 4.20 -21.74
C GLN A 24 12.29 4.89 -20.37
N LEU A 25 13.39 4.90 -19.65
CA LEU A 25 13.52 5.63 -18.37
C LEU A 25 13.46 7.14 -18.58
N THR A 26 14.18 7.62 -19.58
CA THR A 26 14.19 9.05 -19.96
C THR A 26 12.85 9.46 -20.57
N ASP A 27 12.32 8.63 -21.48
CA ASP A 27 11.04 8.87 -22.16
C ASP A 27 9.89 8.97 -21.16
N ARG A 28 9.87 8.11 -20.14
CA ARG A 28 8.85 8.16 -19.10
C ARG A 28 8.81 9.51 -18.36
N LEU A 29 9.97 10.06 -18.00
CA LEU A 29 10.04 11.37 -17.34
C LEU A 29 9.63 12.51 -18.30
N ALA A 30 10.00 12.39 -19.58
CA ALA A 30 9.58 13.34 -20.60
C ALA A 30 8.05 13.31 -20.82
N ASP A 31 7.44 12.13 -20.91
CA ASP A 31 5.99 11.95 -21.04
C ASP A 31 5.21 12.53 -19.86
N LEU A 32 5.78 12.49 -18.67
CA LEU A 32 5.20 13.10 -17.48
C LEU A 32 5.40 14.62 -17.43
N GLY A 33 6.27 15.18 -18.30
CA GLY A 33 6.67 16.58 -18.25
C GLY A 33 7.45 16.98 -17.00
N ILE A 34 8.06 15.99 -16.32
CA ILE A 34 8.72 16.18 -15.04
C ILE A 34 10.22 16.43 -15.24
N ARG A 35 10.72 17.45 -14.56
CA ARG A 35 12.16 17.68 -14.41
C ARG A 35 12.58 17.30 -12.99
N VAL A 36 13.22 16.15 -12.85
CA VAL A 36 13.80 15.73 -11.57
C VAL A 36 14.99 16.62 -11.23
N PRO A 37 15.06 17.23 -10.04
CA PRO A 37 16.22 18.04 -9.64
C PRO A 37 17.52 17.22 -9.63
N GLU A 38 18.64 17.91 -9.88
CA GLU A 38 19.95 17.26 -9.85
C GLU A 38 20.26 16.66 -8.48
N GLY A 39 20.83 15.45 -8.48
CA GLY A 39 21.12 14.71 -7.26
C GLY A 39 19.94 13.98 -6.63
N HIS A 40 18.72 14.18 -7.13
CA HIS A 40 17.57 13.42 -6.66
C HIS A 40 17.58 12.00 -7.22
N ARG A 41 17.09 11.07 -6.41
CA ARG A 41 16.81 9.68 -6.78
C ARG A 41 15.30 9.49 -6.93
N GLY A 42 14.90 8.50 -7.70
CA GLY A 42 13.50 8.12 -7.85
C GLY A 42 13.36 6.79 -8.58
N GLU A 43 12.24 6.15 -8.40
CA GLU A 43 11.91 4.88 -9.02
C GLU A 43 11.04 5.14 -10.26
N ILE A 44 11.31 4.41 -11.35
CA ILE A 44 10.49 4.42 -12.56
C ILE A 44 10.00 3.00 -12.83
N ASN A 45 8.70 2.78 -12.67
CA ASN A 45 8.11 1.47 -12.90
C ASN A 45 7.77 1.29 -14.38
N LEU A 46 8.66 0.66 -15.15
CA LEU A 46 8.43 0.29 -16.55
C LEU A 46 7.43 -0.86 -16.70
N GLY A 47 7.13 -1.60 -15.63
CA GLY A 47 6.17 -2.70 -15.62
C GLY A 47 4.70 -2.29 -15.74
N ILE A 48 4.36 -1.00 -15.61
CA ILE A 48 2.98 -0.51 -15.69
C ILE A 48 2.38 -0.78 -17.08
N GLN A 49 3.11 -0.49 -18.15
CA GLN A 49 2.61 -0.68 -19.53
C GLN A 49 2.36 -2.16 -19.87
N PRO A 50 3.30 -3.10 -19.67
CA PRO A 50 3.03 -4.51 -19.88
C PRO A 50 1.92 -5.06 -18.98
N TRP A 51 1.73 -4.49 -17.78
CA TRP A 51 0.63 -4.85 -16.90
C TRP A 51 -0.71 -4.43 -17.51
N PHE A 52 -0.86 -3.19 -17.98
CA PHE A 52 -2.07 -2.72 -18.64
C PHE A 52 -2.35 -3.49 -19.95
N ASP A 53 -1.32 -3.87 -20.71
CA ASP A 53 -1.50 -4.72 -21.90
C ASP A 53 -2.19 -6.05 -21.52
N ARG A 54 -1.79 -6.68 -20.43
CA ARG A 54 -2.44 -7.92 -19.95
C ARG A 54 -3.85 -7.67 -19.41
N VAL A 55 -4.00 -6.69 -18.53
CA VAL A 55 -5.29 -6.38 -17.88
C VAL A 55 -6.34 -5.95 -18.91
N SER A 56 -5.93 -5.20 -19.93
CA SER A 56 -6.84 -4.71 -20.97
C SER A 56 -7.43 -5.83 -21.84
N LYS A 57 -6.74 -6.96 -21.95
CA LYS A 57 -7.21 -8.16 -22.66
C LYS A 57 -8.21 -8.98 -21.84
N ILE A 58 -8.16 -8.85 -20.51
CA ILE A 58 -9.05 -9.55 -19.58
C ILE A 58 -10.32 -8.75 -19.33
N ILE A 59 -10.18 -7.43 -19.15
CA ILE A 59 -11.30 -6.53 -18.87
C ILE A 59 -11.74 -5.87 -20.17
N GLU A 60 -12.81 -6.38 -20.78
CA GLU A 60 -13.47 -5.73 -21.91
C GLU A 60 -14.36 -4.58 -21.46
N ARG A 61 -15.09 -4.79 -20.35
CA ARG A 61 -16.00 -3.84 -19.74
C ARG A 61 -16.00 -3.98 -18.23
N GLY A 62 -15.80 -2.89 -17.51
CA GLY A 62 -15.81 -2.92 -16.05
C GLY A 62 -14.99 -1.79 -15.40
N PHE A 63 -14.72 -1.97 -14.14
CA PHE A 63 -13.97 -1.04 -13.32
C PHE A 63 -12.65 -1.68 -12.86
N LEU A 64 -11.62 -0.86 -12.81
CA LEU A 64 -10.34 -1.17 -12.20
C LEU A 64 -10.16 -0.25 -11.00
N ILE A 65 -10.01 -0.83 -9.82
CA ILE A 65 -9.80 -0.11 -8.57
C ILE A 65 -8.37 -0.40 -8.11
N THR A 66 -7.57 0.65 -8.00
CA THR A 66 -6.21 0.59 -7.47
C THR A 66 -6.17 1.33 -6.13
N ILE A 67 -5.76 0.64 -5.07
CA ILE A 67 -5.60 1.22 -3.73
C ILE A 67 -4.17 0.97 -3.31
N ASP A 68 -3.39 2.03 -3.15
CA ASP A 68 -1.99 1.91 -2.76
C ASP A 68 -1.45 3.25 -2.22
N TYR A 69 -0.27 3.22 -1.61
CA TYR A 69 0.44 4.43 -1.24
C TYR A 69 1.23 4.97 -2.43
N GLY A 70 1.16 6.28 -2.62
CA GLY A 70 1.80 6.92 -3.76
C GLY A 70 1.37 8.36 -3.95
N TYR A 71 1.82 8.93 -5.05
CA TYR A 71 1.62 10.34 -5.38
C TYR A 71 1.47 10.53 -6.88
N GLU A 72 1.00 11.70 -7.27
CA GLU A 72 1.10 12.17 -8.65
C GLU A 72 2.53 12.61 -8.97
N GLY A 73 2.84 12.76 -10.27
CA GLY A 73 4.18 12.92 -10.80
C GLY A 73 5.06 13.98 -10.11
N ASP A 74 4.67 15.24 -10.09
CA ASP A 74 5.49 16.30 -9.50
C ASP A 74 5.75 16.09 -7.99
N PRO A 75 4.74 15.91 -7.13
CA PRO A 75 4.96 15.59 -5.72
C PRO A 75 5.77 14.33 -5.48
N TYR A 76 5.69 13.35 -6.39
CA TYR A 76 6.46 12.11 -6.30
C TYR A 76 7.96 12.37 -6.38
N TYR A 77 8.40 13.14 -7.40
CA TYR A 77 9.82 13.35 -7.67
C TYR A 77 10.42 14.57 -6.95
N GLN A 78 9.65 15.67 -6.81
CA GLN A 78 10.17 16.93 -6.27
C GLN A 78 10.43 16.88 -4.76
N ASN A 79 9.58 16.21 -4.01
CA ASN A 79 9.59 16.27 -2.55
C ASN A 79 10.35 15.09 -1.90
N ARG A 80 11.03 14.25 -2.71
CA ARG A 80 11.70 13.04 -2.23
C ARG A 80 13.08 12.88 -2.86
N PRO A 81 14.07 13.60 -2.35
CA PRO A 81 15.41 13.59 -2.94
C PRO A 81 16.09 12.20 -2.93
N ASN A 82 15.65 11.31 -2.03
CA ASN A 82 16.19 9.96 -1.89
C ASN A 82 15.29 8.86 -2.49
N GLY A 83 14.25 9.25 -3.25
CA GLY A 83 13.25 8.31 -3.77
C GLY A 83 12.23 7.88 -2.71
N THR A 84 11.53 6.80 -3.02
CA THR A 84 10.43 6.28 -2.20
C THR A 84 10.63 4.82 -1.79
N LEU A 85 11.77 4.22 -2.17
CA LEU A 85 12.09 2.84 -1.84
C LEU A 85 12.17 2.67 -0.33
N GLN A 86 11.45 1.68 0.19
CA GLN A 86 11.38 1.34 1.60
C GLN A 86 11.54 -0.17 1.76
N THR A 87 12.06 -0.58 2.91
CA THR A 87 12.17 -2.00 3.25
C THR A 87 11.49 -2.28 4.57
N TYR A 88 10.94 -3.49 4.70
CA TYR A 88 10.29 -3.93 5.92
C TYR A 88 10.77 -5.32 6.31
N TRP A 89 11.23 -5.45 7.52
CA TRP A 89 11.61 -6.71 8.13
C TRP A 89 11.00 -6.83 9.53
N HIS A 90 10.26 -7.91 9.77
CA HIS A 90 9.50 -8.08 11.01
C HIS A 90 8.67 -6.84 11.38
N HIS A 91 7.93 -6.27 10.42
CA HIS A 91 7.11 -5.07 10.56
C HIS A 91 7.87 -3.79 10.96
N THR A 92 9.20 -3.82 10.92
CA THR A 92 10.05 -2.65 11.18
C THR A 92 10.61 -2.14 9.86
N GLN A 93 10.49 -0.82 9.66
CA GLN A 93 11.06 -0.17 8.48
C GLN A 93 12.58 -0.24 8.53
N GLY A 94 13.20 -0.75 7.48
CA GLY A 94 14.63 -0.86 7.31
C GLY A 94 15.25 0.36 6.63
N ALA A 95 16.54 0.50 6.75
CA ALA A 95 17.29 1.63 6.18
C ALA A 95 17.81 1.37 4.75
N THR A 96 17.93 0.11 4.33
CA THR A 96 18.57 -0.25 3.06
C THR A 96 18.07 -1.60 2.52
N PRO A 97 17.93 -1.75 1.19
CA PRO A 97 17.57 -3.03 0.57
C PRO A 97 18.68 -4.08 0.62
N TYR A 98 19.90 -3.70 1.00
CA TYR A 98 21.08 -4.57 0.97
C TYR A 98 21.33 -5.32 2.28
N THR A 99 20.55 -5.07 3.31
CA THR A 99 20.52 -5.87 4.54
C THR A 99 19.39 -6.90 4.48
N ASN A 100 19.49 -7.98 5.23
CA ASN A 100 18.46 -9.04 5.29
C ASN A 100 17.99 -9.54 3.91
N VAL A 101 18.92 -9.66 2.96
CA VAL A 101 18.64 -10.02 1.57
C VAL A 101 17.84 -11.32 1.49
N GLY A 102 16.72 -11.28 0.75
CA GLY A 102 15.77 -12.40 0.65
C GLY A 102 14.89 -12.64 1.87
N LYS A 103 14.95 -11.77 2.90
CA LYS A 103 14.17 -11.90 4.15
C LYS A 103 13.36 -10.65 4.49
N GLN A 104 13.45 -9.60 3.71
CA GLN A 104 12.72 -8.35 3.90
C GLN A 104 11.86 -8.03 2.66
N ASP A 105 10.76 -7.32 2.86
CA ASP A 105 9.99 -6.74 1.77
C ASP A 105 10.67 -5.47 1.28
N ILE A 106 10.71 -5.29 -0.03
CA ILE A 106 11.20 -4.08 -0.69
C ILE A 106 10.03 -3.47 -1.44
N THR A 107 9.68 -2.24 -1.10
CA THR A 107 8.54 -1.53 -1.68
C THR A 107 8.96 -0.16 -2.20
N ALA A 108 8.20 0.37 -3.14
CA ALA A 108 8.28 1.75 -3.59
C ALA A 108 6.87 2.30 -3.74
N HIS A 109 6.73 3.61 -3.64
CA HIS A 109 5.43 4.25 -3.83
C HIS A 109 4.99 4.18 -5.30
N VAL A 110 3.67 4.17 -5.51
CA VAL A 110 3.10 4.21 -6.86
C VAL A 110 3.13 5.64 -7.40
N GLU A 111 3.66 5.83 -8.61
CA GLU A 111 3.53 7.07 -9.37
C GLU A 111 2.23 7.00 -10.18
N PHE A 112 1.17 7.62 -9.65
CA PHE A 112 -0.20 7.49 -10.15
C PHE A 112 -0.46 8.19 -11.47
N THR A 113 0.31 9.23 -11.85
CA THR A 113 0.14 9.89 -13.14
C THR A 113 0.48 8.94 -14.30
N SER A 114 1.53 8.12 -14.15
CA SER A 114 1.84 7.05 -15.11
C SER A 114 0.73 6.01 -15.19
N VAL A 115 0.19 5.57 -14.05
CA VAL A 115 -0.92 4.61 -14.02
C VAL A 115 -2.14 5.16 -14.75
N ILE A 116 -2.48 6.44 -14.53
CA ILE A 116 -3.61 7.11 -15.19
C ILE A 116 -3.36 7.24 -16.70
N ASN A 117 -2.20 7.77 -17.09
CA ASN A 117 -1.91 8.09 -18.50
C ASN A 117 -1.78 6.81 -19.36
N ILE A 118 -1.05 5.82 -18.85
CA ILE A 118 -0.92 4.53 -19.53
C ILE A 118 -2.28 3.81 -19.57
N GLY A 119 -3.02 3.83 -18.45
CA GLY A 119 -4.37 3.24 -18.43
C GLY A 119 -5.27 3.82 -19.51
N ARG A 120 -5.26 5.15 -19.73
CA ARG A 120 -6.00 5.80 -20.83
C ARG A 120 -5.62 5.26 -22.20
N ALA A 121 -4.34 5.02 -22.46
CA ALA A 121 -3.89 4.45 -23.72
C ALA A 121 -4.42 3.03 -23.98
N PHE A 122 -4.74 2.29 -22.91
CA PHE A 122 -5.36 0.96 -22.96
C PHE A 122 -6.89 0.98 -22.80
N GLY A 123 -7.52 2.16 -22.86
CA GLY A 123 -8.97 2.34 -22.82
C GLY A 123 -9.58 2.48 -21.42
N PHE A 124 -8.76 2.54 -20.37
CA PHE A 124 -9.22 2.77 -19.00
C PHE A 124 -9.30 4.28 -18.70
N GLN A 125 -10.50 4.82 -18.63
CA GLN A 125 -10.72 6.22 -18.32
C GLN A 125 -10.74 6.42 -16.78
N PRO A 126 -10.00 7.39 -16.23
CA PRO A 126 -10.05 7.68 -14.80
C PRO A 126 -11.40 8.26 -14.43
N LEU A 127 -11.94 7.80 -13.33
CA LEU A 127 -13.20 8.21 -12.76
C LEU A 127 -13.00 9.05 -11.52
N THR A 128 -12.14 8.59 -10.65
CA THR A 128 -11.78 9.30 -9.42
C THR A 128 -10.35 8.97 -9.01
N PHE A 129 -9.72 9.96 -8.40
CA PHE A 129 -8.45 9.84 -7.72
C PHE A 129 -8.50 10.68 -6.45
N MET A 130 -8.43 10.03 -5.29
CA MET A 130 -8.51 10.70 -4.00
C MET A 130 -7.83 9.86 -2.91
N THR A 131 -7.75 10.39 -1.68
CA THR A 131 -7.27 9.58 -0.55
C THR A 131 -8.31 8.54 -0.13
N GLN A 132 -7.84 7.40 0.41
CA GLN A 132 -8.71 6.36 0.94
C GLN A 132 -9.66 6.89 2.02
N GLY A 133 -9.13 7.74 2.91
CA GLY A 133 -9.97 8.36 3.94
C GLY A 133 -11.11 9.17 3.36
N GLN A 134 -10.85 9.95 2.31
CA GLN A 134 -11.91 10.73 1.63
C GLN A 134 -12.88 9.81 0.88
N TYR A 135 -12.37 8.80 0.19
CA TYR A 135 -13.19 7.83 -0.53
C TYR A 135 -14.16 7.11 0.40
N LEU A 136 -13.66 6.58 1.53
CA LEU A 136 -14.50 5.89 2.51
C LEU A 136 -15.50 6.81 3.20
N LYS A 137 -15.13 8.08 3.43
CA LYS A 137 -16.10 9.08 3.93
C LYS A 137 -17.20 9.37 2.93
N ASN A 138 -16.88 9.47 1.65
CA ASN A 138 -17.87 9.63 0.59
C ASN A 138 -18.80 8.41 0.48
N LEU A 139 -18.29 7.20 0.80
CA LEU A 139 -19.08 5.98 0.90
C LEU A 139 -19.90 5.88 2.19
N GLY A 140 -19.73 6.82 3.14
CA GLY A 140 -20.54 6.91 4.35
C GLY A 140 -20.00 6.13 5.56
N ILE A 141 -18.69 5.90 5.66
CA ILE A 141 -18.08 5.18 6.80
C ILE A 141 -18.42 5.79 8.15
N ASP A 142 -18.62 7.12 8.23
CA ASP A 142 -19.01 7.81 9.47
C ASP A 142 -20.37 7.34 9.98
N GLY A 143 -21.32 7.07 9.06
CA GLY A 143 -22.61 6.48 9.40
C GLY A 143 -22.48 5.04 9.92
N TRP A 144 -21.62 4.25 9.31
CA TRP A 144 -21.33 2.88 9.75
C TRP A 144 -20.69 2.84 11.14
N ILE A 145 -19.73 3.72 11.40
CA ILE A 145 -19.13 3.91 12.74
C ILE A 145 -20.23 4.27 13.75
N GLY A 146 -21.14 5.18 13.39
CA GLY A 146 -22.28 5.55 14.23
C GLY A 146 -23.23 4.38 14.51
N ASN A 147 -23.53 3.57 13.50
CA ASN A 147 -24.38 2.39 13.66
C ASN A 147 -23.72 1.31 14.52
N LEU A 148 -22.44 1.07 14.32
CA LEU A 148 -21.68 0.10 15.12
C LEU A 148 -21.62 0.50 16.60
N ARG A 149 -21.47 1.79 16.92
CA ARG A 149 -21.52 2.29 18.31
C ARG A 149 -22.85 1.98 19.01
N ARG A 150 -23.95 2.01 18.27
CA ARG A 150 -25.31 1.76 18.79
C ARG A 150 -25.70 0.28 18.77
N SER A 151 -24.92 -0.57 18.13
CA SER A 151 -25.20 -2.00 18.01
C SER A 151 -24.99 -2.75 19.33
N GLU A 152 -25.60 -3.92 19.44
CA GLU A 152 -25.48 -4.83 20.60
C GLU A 152 -24.37 -5.88 20.45
N TYR A 153 -23.34 -5.60 19.65
CA TYR A 153 -22.17 -6.49 19.53
C TYR A 153 -21.40 -6.59 20.85
N VAL A 154 -20.69 -7.70 21.00
CA VAL A 154 -19.76 -7.89 22.12
C VAL A 154 -18.80 -6.69 22.21
N PRO A 155 -18.58 -6.10 23.41
CA PRO A 155 -17.79 -4.88 23.55
C PRO A 155 -16.40 -4.93 22.90
N GLN A 156 -15.70 -6.05 23.04
CA GLN A 156 -14.35 -6.24 22.42
C GLN A 156 -14.40 -6.21 20.90
N GLU A 157 -15.33 -6.94 20.27
CA GLU A 157 -15.50 -6.91 18.81
C GLU A 157 -15.87 -5.51 18.32
N LYS A 158 -16.76 -4.83 19.06
CA LYS A 158 -17.17 -3.46 18.74
C LYS A 158 -15.98 -2.51 18.74
N GLU A 159 -15.18 -2.51 19.80
CA GLU A 159 -14.01 -1.63 19.90
C GLU A 159 -12.95 -1.94 18.84
N ALA A 160 -12.67 -3.21 18.57
CA ALA A 160 -11.73 -3.63 17.52
C ALA A 160 -12.16 -3.14 16.12
N ASN A 161 -13.44 -3.32 15.78
CA ASN A 161 -13.99 -2.87 14.51
C ASN A 161 -14.05 -1.33 14.41
N LEU A 162 -14.38 -0.63 15.49
CA LEU A 162 -14.33 0.84 15.54
C LEU A 162 -12.91 1.35 15.35
N PHE A 163 -11.92 0.70 15.96
CA PHE A 163 -10.51 1.02 15.78
C PHE A 163 -10.11 0.83 14.31
N GLY A 164 -10.38 -0.34 13.73
CA GLY A 164 -10.05 -0.63 12.33
C GLY A 164 -10.70 0.35 11.35
N MET A 165 -12.00 0.67 11.52
CA MET A 165 -12.69 1.64 10.67
C MET A 165 -12.06 3.04 10.77
N ARG A 166 -11.63 3.47 11.96
CA ARG A 166 -10.95 4.76 12.16
C ARG A 166 -9.55 4.77 11.56
N ASP A 167 -8.82 3.67 11.66
CA ASP A 167 -7.48 3.55 11.11
C ASP A 167 -7.50 3.59 9.57
N LEU A 168 -8.52 2.99 8.94
CA LEU A 168 -8.73 3.07 7.50
C LEU A 168 -8.92 4.49 6.95
N ILE A 169 -9.39 5.44 7.78
CA ILE A 169 -9.61 6.84 7.38
C ILE A 169 -8.61 7.82 8.02
N ARG A 170 -7.66 7.33 8.80
CA ARG A 170 -6.67 8.15 9.51
C ARG A 170 -5.71 8.81 8.50
N PRO A 171 -5.61 10.17 8.50
CA PRO A 171 -4.88 10.91 7.45
C PRO A 171 -3.37 10.67 7.43
N ASP A 172 -2.77 10.32 8.57
CA ASP A 172 -1.35 10.02 8.75
C ASP A 172 -1.04 8.50 8.75
N GLY A 173 -1.98 7.69 8.31
CA GLY A 173 -1.92 6.24 8.24
C GLY A 173 -2.58 5.70 6.99
N LEU A 174 -3.39 4.64 7.13
CA LEU A 174 -4.05 3.97 6.00
C LEU A 174 -4.96 4.90 5.18
N GLY A 175 -5.54 5.92 5.83
CA GLY A 175 -6.37 6.91 5.14
C GLY A 175 -5.61 7.79 4.14
N ALA A 176 -4.26 7.83 4.19
CA ALA A 176 -3.43 8.55 3.23
C ALA A 176 -3.23 7.81 1.90
N PHE A 177 -3.51 6.50 1.85
CA PHE A 177 -3.45 5.71 0.62
C PHE A 177 -4.28 6.39 -0.46
N LYS A 178 -3.95 6.14 -1.72
CA LYS A 178 -4.71 6.65 -2.87
C LYS A 178 -5.68 5.59 -3.36
N VAL A 179 -6.86 6.04 -3.73
CA VAL A 179 -7.87 5.25 -4.44
C VAL A 179 -8.00 5.85 -5.83
N LEU A 180 -7.60 5.08 -6.82
CA LEU A 180 -7.81 5.36 -8.24
C LEU A 180 -8.87 4.39 -8.77
N ILE A 181 -9.96 4.93 -9.31
CA ILE A 181 -10.94 4.14 -10.03
C ILE A 181 -10.88 4.51 -11.50
N GLN A 182 -10.71 3.52 -12.34
CA GLN A 182 -10.75 3.65 -13.79
C GLN A 182 -11.84 2.73 -14.35
N TYR A 183 -12.43 3.11 -15.48
CA TYR A 183 -13.44 2.28 -16.15
C TYR A 183 -13.10 2.06 -17.62
N LYS A 184 -13.56 0.93 -18.17
CA LYS A 184 -13.39 0.57 -19.57
C LYS A 184 -14.71 0.02 -20.12
N GLY A 185 -15.07 0.42 -21.35
CA GLY A 185 -16.23 -0.12 -22.07
C GLY A 185 -17.59 0.14 -21.42
N ALA A 186 -17.67 0.94 -20.36
CA ALA A 186 -18.92 1.30 -19.70
C ALA A 186 -19.48 2.61 -20.30
N ASP A 187 -20.73 2.57 -20.72
CA ASP A 187 -21.50 3.80 -20.92
C ASP A 187 -22.08 4.21 -19.57
N LEU A 188 -21.54 5.28 -19.01
CA LEU A 188 -21.97 5.79 -17.70
C LEU A 188 -23.24 6.63 -17.80
N GLY A 189 -23.75 6.90 -19.04
CA GLY A 189 -25.02 7.55 -19.27
C GLY A 189 -25.16 8.94 -18.62
N GLY A 190 -24.03 9.64 -18.38
CA GLY A 190 -23.99 10.91 -17.65
C GLY A 190 -24.31 10.80 -16.16
N ARG A 191 -24.44 9.60 -15.61
CA ARG A 191 -24.58 9.39 -14.16
C ARG A 191 -23.23 9.58 -13.50
N ASP A 192 -23.20 10.23 -12.33
CA ASP A 192 -22.06 10.20 -11.47
C ASP A 192 -21.84 8.73 -11.04
N PRO A 193 -20.77 8.07 -11.47
CA PRO A 193 -20.56 6.66 -11.20
C PRO A 193 -20.05 6.38 -9.78
N LEU A 194 -19.73 7.43 -9.04
CA LEU A 194 -19.42 7.29 -7.62
C LEU A 194 -20.75 7.12 -6.87
N PRO A 195 -20.92 6.01 -6.13
CA PRO A 195 -22.08 5.86 -5.28
C PRO A 195 -22.02 6.97 -4.22
N THR A 196 -22.77 8.02 -4.44
CA THR A 196 -23.04 9.02 -3.42
C THR A 196 -24.03 8.39 -2.43
N GLY A 197 -23.47 7.89 -1.32
CA GLY A 197 -24.25 7.45 -0.18
C GLY A 197 -25.26 6.35 -0.50
N ILE A 198 -24.86 5.10 -0.37
CA ILE A 198 -25.86 4.02 -0.18
C ILE A 198 -26.56 4.37 1.13
N PRO A 199 -27.92 4.44 1.16
CA PRO A 199 -28.63 4.70 2.39
C PRO A 199 -28.23 3.65 3.44
N LEU A 200 -27.48 4.07 4.45
CA LEU A 200 -26.96 3.20 5.50
C LEU A 200 -28.04 2.65 6.42
N SER A 201 -29.28 3.14 6.28
CA SER A 201 -30.42 2.75 7.10
C SER A 201 -30.81 1.26 6.99
N GLU A 202 -30.36 0.58 5.93
CA GLU A 202 -30.72 -0.81 5.64
C GLU A 202 -29.54 -1.78 5.64
N GLN A 203 -28.32 -1.30 5.89
CA GLN A 203 -27.12 -2.14 5.82
C GLN A 203 -26.51 -2.36 7.19
N HIS A 204 -26.31 -3.62 7.54
CA HIS A 204 -25.47 -3.99 8.67
C HIS A 204 -24.00 -3.66 8.33
N PRO A 205 -23.25 -3.00 9.23
CA PRO A 205 -21.83 -2.77 9.00
C PRO A 205 -21.12 -4.12 8.83
N PRO A 206 -20.15 -4.21 7.91
CA PRO A 206 -19.31 -5.41 7.79
C PRO A 206 -18.42 -5.50 9.03
N VAL A 207 -18.80 -6.35 9.97
CA VAL A 207 -18.09 -6.54 11.24
C VAL A 207 -17.27 -7.82 11.13
N LEU A 208 -15.97 -7.72 11.40
CA LEU A 208 -15.11 -8.88 11.61
C LEU A 208 -15.37 -9.44 13.00
N ASN A 209 -15.57 -10.74 13.10
CA ASN A 209 -15.70 -11.49 14.34
C ASN A 209 -14.80 -12.73 14.30
N ASP A 210 -14.72 -13.47 15.42
CA ASP A 210 -13.88 -14.65 15.55
C ASP A 210 -14.08 -15.66 14.43
N ARG A 211 -15.30 -15.81 13.93
CA ARG A 211 -15.61 -16.72 12.82
C ARG A 211 -14.92 -16.34 11.52
N HIS A 212 -14.72 -15.06 11.24
CA HIS A 212 -13.96 -14.59 10.09
C HIS A 212 -12.46 -14.85 10.27
N LEU A 213 -11.97 -14.70 11.50
CA LEU A 213 -10.59 -15.04 11.86
C LEU A 213 -10.32 -16.54 11.73
N GLU A 214 -11.23 -17.40 12.21
CA GLU A 214 -11.12 -18.85 12.06
C GLU A 214 -11.07 -19.28 10.59
N LEU A 215 -11.87 -18.68 9.71
CA LEU A 215 -11.85 -18.97 8.28
C LEU A 215 -10.55 -18.51 7.61
N ALA A 216 -9.99 -17.39 8.03
CA ALA A 216 -8.68 -16.94 7.57
C ALA A 216 -7.55 -17.85 8.07
N LEU A 217 -7.63 -18.30 9.32
CA LEU A 217 -6.74 -19.28 9.96
C LEU A 217 -6.70 -20.62 9.20
N ALA A 218 -7.87 -21.17 8.90
CA ALA A 218 -7.97 -22.43 8.17
C ALA A 218 -7.38 -22.36 6.75
N ARG A 219 -7.41 -21.18 6.14
CA ARG A 219 -6.95 -20.96 4.76
C ARG A 219 -5.48 -20.56 4.65
N TYR A 220 -4.94 -19.88 5.67
CA TYR A 220 -3.58 -19.35 5.70
C TYR A 220 -2.94 -19.56 7.09
N PRO A 221 -2.66 -20.79 7.50
CA PRO A 221 -2.17 -21.08 8.85
C PRO A 221 -0.83 -20.39 9.17
N ASP A 222 0.02 -20.16 8.16
CA ASP A 222 1.34 -19.53 8.33
C ASP A 222 1.31 -18.00 8.37
N SER A 223 0.20 -17.36 7.95
CA SER A 223 0.10 -15.90 7.90
C SER A 223 -0.32 -15.27 9.23
N LEU A 224 -0.68 -16.08 10.22
CA LEU A 224 -1.30 -15.60 11.46
C LEU A 224 -0.34 -15.16 12.54
N SER A 225 0.87 -15.67 12.55
CA SER A 225 1.91 -15.13 13.46
C SER A 225 2.16 -13.63 13.18
N GLY A 226 2.03 -13.21 11.90
CA GLY A 226 2.08 -11.80 11.51
C GLY A 226 0.81 -11.00 11.85
N PHE A 227 -0.37 -11.61 11.72
CA PHE A 227 -1.64 -10.91 11.96
C PHE A 227 -1.93 -10.71 13.45
N GLN A 228 -1.57 -11.67 14.29
CA GLN A 228 -1.69 -11.57 15.75
C GLN A 228 -0.80 -10.45 16.32
N SER A 229 0.36 -10.18 15.72
CA SER A 229 1.22 -9.07 16.13
C SER A 229 0.73 -7.70 15.69
N LEU A 230 -0.12 -7.63 14.67
CA LEU A 230 -0.75 -6.37 14.18
C LEU A 230 -2.05 -6.05 14.93
N TRP A 231 -2.63 -7.03 15.63
CA TRP A 231 -3.87 -6.87 16.37
C TRP A 231 -3.57 -6.44 17.79
N PRO A 232 -3.98 -5.23 18.22
CA PRO A 232 -3.61 -4.69 19.54
C PRO A 232 -4.10 -5.53 20.74
N TRP A 233 -4.88 -6.57 20.48
CA TRP A 233 -5.50 -7.44 21.49
C TRP A 233 -4.94 -8.87 21.47
N GLY A 234 -3.98 -9.19 20.58
CA GLY A 234 -3.51 -10.55 20.33
C GLY A 234 -2.27 -10.97 21.11
N SER A 235 -1.64 -10.09 21.88
CA SER A 235 -0.56 -10.49 22.79
C SER A 235 -1.15 -10.91 24.13
N THR A 236 -1.16 -12.22 24.40
CA THR A 236 -1.36 -12.69 25.77
C THR A 236 -0.16 -12.28 26.65
N PRO A 237 -0.35 -12.04 27.96
CA PRO A 237 0.74 -11.68 28.86
C PRO A 237 1.90 -12.68 28.92
N GLU A 238 1.72 -13.87 28.36
CA GLU A 238 2.73 -14.93 28.30
C GLU A 238 3.76 -14.71 27.18
N ASP A 239 3.42 -13.98 26.11
CA ASP A 239 4.34 -13.70 25.00
C ASP A 239 5.39 -12.60 25.34
N SER A 240 5.19 -11.87 26.41
CA SER A 240 6.13 -10.84 26.89
C SER A 240 7.23 -11.37 27.83
N ALA A 241 7.15 -12.63 28.24
CA ALA A 241 8.05 -13.21 29.24
C ALA A 241 9.29 -13.91 28.66
N THR A 242 9.43 -14.05 27.34
CA THR A 242 10.52 -14.79 26.70
C THR A 242 11.61 -13.96 26.05
N LEU A 243 11.64 -12.65 26.28
CA LEU A 243 12.77 -11.79 25.96
C LEU A 243 13.64 -11.56 27.21
N SER A 244 14.14 -12.64 27.81
CA SER A 244 15.26 -12.55 28.74
C SER A 244 16.55 -12.41 27.94
N GLU A 245 17.28 -11.36 28.20
CA GLU A 245 18.61 -11.08 27.67
C GLU A 245 19.58 -12.23 27.90
N PRO A 246 20.54 -12.49 27.00
CA PRO A 246 21.58 -13.46 27.28
C PRO A 246 22.47 -12.90 28.41
N GLU A 247 22.58 -13.65 29.49
CA GLU A 247 23.53 -13.37 30.56
C GLU A 247 24.96 -13.35 30.00
N ASP A 248 25.61 -12.18 30.12
CA ASP A 248 27.03 -12.02 30.00
C ASP A 248 27.75 -12.84 31.10
N SER A 249 28.17 -14.03 30.78
CA SER A 249 29.08 -14.79 31.63
C SER A 249 30.51 -14.28 31.45
N ALA A 250 30.85 -13.23 32.18
CA ALA A 250 32.21 -12.89 32.46
C ALA A 250 32.81 -13.96 33.37
N SER A 251 33.64 -14.83 32.84
CA SER A 251 34.51 -15.69 33.65
C SER A 251 35.79 -14.92 33.98
N ASN A 252 35.92 -14.51 35.18
CA ASN A 252 37.21 -14.28 35.86
C ASN A 252 37.94 -15.61 36.09
N GLY A 253 39.23 -15.63 35.86
CA GLY A 253 40.03 -16.72 36.40
C GLY A 253 41.47 -16.82 35.90
N VAL A 254 42.36 -16.18 36.65
CA VAL A 254 43.80 -16.49 36.82
C VAL A 254 44.73 -16.34 35.63
#